data_399c151c36f586b3c212921610b5a6b3
#
_entry.id   399c151c36f586b3c212921610b5a6b3
#
_cell.length_a   1.000
_cell.length_b   1.000
_cell.length_c   1.000
_cell.angle_alpha   90.00
_cell.angle_beta   90.00
_cell.angle_gamma   90.00
#
_symmetry.space_group_name_H-M   'P 1'
#
loop_
_entity.id
_entity.type
_entity.pdbx_description
1 polymer ?
#
loop_
_entity_poly.entity_id
_entity_poly.type
_entity_poly.pdbx_seq_one_letter_code
_entity_poly.pdbx_strand_id
1 'polypeptide(L)'
;MRSRNFYDSILWKARFGMSTENYAVFTKENLSMYLSELSKEYKRLGGRRMPVEIILIGGAAIIESYGFREMTTDIDAVLPSVSIMKEAINHVGDRFGLPNGWLNADFTHTDSYSHRIGEFSKPYRTFNQVLNVRIVTGEYLIAMKLRSGRKYKNDLSDVVGILAEHARSGNPIEYFQIDTAVRNLYGSWDGFSSDAISFLQDILKDEKYLTIYDTIRQGEMQAKGILLDFQQAYPGIMKEDNVDGILESKARTKASILEQLNALKKLRDTQKSDDCPHKNSETE
;
A
#
# COMPACT_ATOMS: atom_id res chain seq x y z
N MET A 1 12.11 19.52 2.88
CA MET A 1 12.35 18.08 2.74
C MET A 1 11.49 17.55 1.60
N ARG A 2 11.77 17.99 0.38
CA ARG A 2 11.04 17.61 -0.84
C ARG A 2 12.00 16.78 -1.67
N SER A 3 11.69 15.54 -2.00
CA SER A 3 12.22 14.88 -3.20
C SER A 3 12.63 13.40 -3.12
N ARG A 4 12.60 12.74 -1.98
CA ARG A 4 13.03 11.31 -1.95
C ARG A 4 12.04 10.36 -2.64
N ASN A 5 10.73 10.57 -2.50
CA ASN A 5 9.73 9.61 -3.04
C ASN A 5 9.53 9.71 -4.55
N PHE A 6 9.69 10.89 -5.15
CA PHE A 6 9.60 11.05 -6.60
C PHE A 6 10.82 10.42 -7.31
N TYR A 7 12.02 10.59 -6.73
CA TYR A 7 13.24 9.96 -7.24
C TYR A 7 13.21 8.43 -7.09
N ASP A 8 12.63 7.89 -6.03
CA ASP A 8 12.51 6.44 -5.83
C ASP A 8 11.64 5.77 -6.91
N SER A 9 10.57 6.42 -7.36
CA SER A 9 9.75 5.90 -8.47
C SER A 9 10.45 5.96 -9.82
N ILE A 10 11.26 7.00 -10.07
CA ILE A 10 12.03 7.20 -11.32
C ILE A 10 13.28 6.33 -11.34
N LEU A 11 14.02 6.24 -10.24
CA LEU A 11 15.19 5.37 -10.12
C LEU A 11 14.80 3.90 -10.19
N TRP A 12 13.60 3.56 -9.71
CA TRP A 12 13.02 2.24 -9.84
C TRP A 12 12.76 1.86 -11.31
N LYS A 13 12.27 2.82 -12.14
CA LYS A 13 12.06 2.65 -13.58
C LYS A 13 13.40 2.46 -14.34
N ALA A 14 14.41 3.26 -14.00
CA ALA A 14 15.72 3.22 -14.65
C ALA A 14 16.52 1.95 -14.34
N ARG A 15 16.35 1.38 -13.13
CA ARG A 15 17.11 0.22 -12.67
C ARG A 15 16.60 -1.10 -13.26
N PHE A 16 15.36 -1.16 -13.71
CA PHE A 16 14.72 -2.43 -14.12
C PHE A 16 14.37 -2.54 -15.60
N GLY A 17 14.80 -1.60 -16.46
CA GLY A 17 14.63 -1.74 -17.91
C GLY A 17 13.21 -2.08 -18.38
N MET A 18 12.20 -1.81 -17.54
CA MET A 18 10.81 -2.08 -17.87
C MET A 18 10.39 -1.11 -18.97
N SER A 19 9.84 -1.63 -20.05
CA SER A 19 9.22 -0.87 -21.12
C SER A 19 8.39 0.27 -20.54
N THR A 20 8.39 1.40 -21.24
CA THR A 20 7.70 2.66 -20.90
C THR A 20 6.19 2.53 -20.96
N GLU A 21 5.62 1.45 -20.41
CA GLU A 21 4.18 1.38 -20.18
C GLU A 21 3.84 2.39 -19.09
N ASN A 22 2.96 3.32 -19.42
CA ASN A 22 2.55 4.46 -18.64
C ASN A 22 2.04 4.08 -17.25
N TYR A 23 2.91 4.07 -16.25
CA TYR A 23 2.47 4.04 -14.86
C TYR A 23 2.05 5.45 -14.46
N ALA A 24 0.74 5.68 -14.36
CA ALA A 24 0.25 6.92 -13.78
C ALA A 24 0.54 6.90 -12.27
N VAL A 25 0.91 8.05 -11.75
CA VAL A 25 1.04 8.31 -10.31
C VAL A 25 -0.08 9.26 -9.93
N PHE A 26 -0.93 8.81 -9.01
CA PHE A 26 -2.05 9.60 -8.51
C PHE A 26 -1.68 10.22 -7.18
N THR A 27 -1.77 11.55 -7.12
CA THR A 27 -1.63 12.35 -5.91
C THR A 27 -2.99 13.00 -5.58
N LYS A 28 -3.11 13.59 -4.41
CA LYS A 28 -4.34 14.28 -4.02
C LYS A 28 -4.75 15.38 -5.02
N GLU A 29 -3.78 16.11 -5.56
CA GLU A 29 -4.01 17.20 -6.49
C GLU A 29 -4.54 16.70 -7.85
N ASN A 30 -3.84 15.72 -8.45
CA ASN A 30 -4.23 15.24 -9.78
C ASN A 30 -5.45 14.30 -9.74
N LEU A 31 -5.68 13.57 -8.64
CA LEU A 31 -6.87 12.74 -8.47
C LEU A 31 -8.15 13.59 -8.52
N SER A 32 -8.19 14.69 -7.78
CA SER A 32 -9.31 15.63 -7.83
C SER A 32 -9.54 16.20 -9.23
N MET A 33 -8.47 16.47 -10.00
CA MET A 33 -8.56 16.91 -11.39
C MET A 33 -9.18 15.82 -12.27
N TYR A 34 -8.69 14.59 -12.20
CA TYR A 34 -9.24 13.48 -13.02
C TYR A 34 -10.69 13.17 -12.70
N LEU A 35 -11.08 13.20 -11.43
CA LEU A 35 -12.49 13.04 -11.03
C LEU A 35 -13.39 14.17 -11.57
N SER A 36 -12.87 15.40 -11.59
CA SER A 36 -13.57 16.53 -12.20
C SER A 36 -13.75 16.33 -13.72
N GLU A 37 -12.69 15.93 -14.43
CA GLU A 37 -12.77 15.65 -15.88
C GLU A 37 -13.69 14.45 -16.16
N LEU A 38 -13.65 13.40 -15.35
CA LEU A 38 -14.56 12.27 -15.43
C LEU A 38 -16.02 12.72 -15.34
N SER A 39 -16.33 13.59 -14.40
CA SER A 39 -17.70 14.09 -14.24
C SER A 39 -18.16 14.96 -15.42
N LYS A 40 -17.27 15.73 -16.04
CA LYS A 40 -17.56 16.50 -17.27
C LYS A 40 -17.84 15.56 -18.43
N GLU A 41 -17.00 14.53 -18.59
CA GLU A 41 -17.14 13.55 -19.64
C GLU A 41 -18.41 12.72 -19.49
N TYR A 42 -18.73 12.29 -18.27
CA TYR A 42 -19.97 11.60 -17.94
C TYR A 42 -21.20 12.44 -18.33
N LYS A 43 -21.19 13.75 -18.04
CA LYS A 43 -22.24 14.69 -18.49
C LYS A 43 -22.35 14.75 -20.00
N ARG A 44 -21.22 14.83 -20.71
CA ARG A 44 -21.15 14.92 -22.17
C ARG A 44 -21.76 13.70 -22.84
N LEU A 45 -21.55 12.53 -22.26
CA LEU A 45 -22.08 11.24 -22.74
C LEU A 45 -23.57 10.99 -22.39
N GLY A 46 -24.25 11.96 -21.81
CA GLY A 46 -25.69 11.87 -21.50
C GLY A 46 -26.03 11.68 -20.03
N GLY A 47 -25.03 11.56 -19.13
CA GLY A 47 -25.23 11.37 -17.67
C GLY A 47 -25.79 12.58 -16.91
N ARG A 48 -26.10 13.70 -17.60
CA ARG A 48 -26.50 14.98 -16.98
C ARG A 48 -27.68 14.87 -16.02
N ARG A 49 -28.63 13.99 -16.31
CA ARG A 49 -29.87 13.79 -15.52
C ARG A 49 -29.83 12.52 -14.66
N MET A 50 -28.69 11.85 -14.61
CA MET A 50 -28.50 10.59 -13.88
C MET A 50 -27.27 10.72 -12.96
N PRO A 51 -27.37 11.44 -11.83
CA PRO A 51 -26.27 11.47 -10.88
C PRO A 51 -25.85 10.07 -10.46
N VAL A 52 -24.55 9.85 -10.35
CA VAL A 52 -23.96 8.57 -9.96
C VAL A 52 -23.07 8.74 -8.75
N GLU A 53 -22.86 7.64 -8.07
CA GLU A 53 -21.98 7.57 -6.90
C GLU A 53 -20.81 6.64 -7.19
N ILE A 54 -19.61 7.03 -6.75
CA ILE A 54 -18.43 6.18 -6.66
C ILE A 54 -17.92 6.20 -5.24
N ILE A 55 -17.35 5.08 -4.79
CA ILE A 55 -16.79 4.98 -3.44
C ILE A 55 -15.31 4.64 -3.57
N LEU A 56 -14.45 5.60 -3.26
CA LEU A 56 -13.01 5.40 -3.24
C LEU A 56 -12.62 4.49 -2.07
N ILE A 57 -11.71 3.57 -2.35
CA ILE A 57 -11.13 2.65 -1.38
C ILE A 57 -9.61 2.62 -1.51
N GLY A 58 -8.95 1.79 -0.71
CA GLY A 58 -7.53 1.51 -0.83
C GLY A 58 -6.66 2.77 -0.80
N GLY A 59 -5.66 2.82 -1.67
CA GLY A 59 -4.70 3.92 -1.76
C GLY A 59 -5.33 5.28 -2.05
N ALA A 60 -6.33 5.34 -2.93
CA ALA A 60 -7.01 6.57 -3.31
C ALA A 60 -7.79 7.18 -2.12
N ALA A 61 -8.50 6.35 -1.35
CA ALA A 61 -9.19 6.79 -0.14
C ALA A 61 -8.21 7.34 0.91
N ILE A 62 -7.05 6.71 1.04
CA ILE A 62 -6.01 7.12 2.01
C ILE A 62 -5.41 8.47 1.62
N ILE A 63 -5.03 8.66 0.36
CA ILE A 63 -4.46 9.92 -0.13
C ILE A 63 -5.42 11.09 0.09
N GLU A 64 -6.71 10.89 -0.15
CA GLU A 64 -7.70 11.93 0.02
C GLU A 64 -8.00 12.23 1.49
N SER A 65 -7.91 11.22 2.37
CA SER A 65 -8.28 11.35 3.79
C SER A 65 -7.11 11.72 4.70
N TYR A 66 -5.86 11.34 4.35
CA TYR A 66 -4.71 11.38 5.24
C TYR A 66 -3.48 11.98 4.58
N GLY A 67 -2.60 12.58 5.39
CA GLY A 67 -1.39 13.26 4.91
C GLY A 67 -0.12 12.40 4.87
N PHE A 68 -0.15 11.18 5.40
CA PHE A 68 1.05 10.33 5.49
C PHE A 68 1.41 9.61 4.18
N ARG A 69 0.47 9.50 3.26
CA ARG A 69 0.67 8.88 1.95
C ARG A 69 0.52 9.92 0.85
N GLU A 70 1.54 10.08 0.03
CA GLU A 70 1.58 11.12 -1.03
C GLU A 70 1.00 10.64 -2.36
N MET A 71 1.06 9.32 -2.66
CA MET A 71 0.67 8.80 -3.96
C MET A 71 0.16 7.35 -3.95
N THR A 72 -0.56 7.01 -5.01
CA THR A 72 -0.89 5.64 -5.40
C THR A 72 -0.69 5.43 -6.91
N THR A 73 -0.61 4.20 -7.36
CA THR A 73 -0.46 3.84 -8.79
C THR A 73 -1.77 3.40 -9.44
N ASP A 74 -2.80 3.19 -8.64
CA ASP A 74 -4.13 2.73 -9.04
C ASP A 74 -5.22 3.45 -8.22
N ILE A 75 -6.40 3.55 -8.80
CA ILE A 75 -7.58 4.10 -8.12
C ILE A 75 -8.63 2.99 -8.08
N ASP A 76 -8.69 2.30 -6.94
CA ASP A 76 -9.73 1.33 -6.67
C ASP A 76 -11.00 2.02 -6.18
N ALA A 77 -12.14 1.67 -6.77
CA ALA A 77 -13.43 2.23 -6.39
C ALA A 77 -14.59 1.26 -6.62
N VAL A 78 -15.64 1.36 -5.81
CA VAL A 78 -16.94 0.81 -6.18
C VAL A 78 -17.53 1.71 -7.25
N LEU A 79 -17.79 1.14 -8.43
CA LEU A 79 -18.27 1.85 -9.60
C LEU A 79 -19.72 1.49 -9.90
N PRO A 80 -20.54 2.47 -10.37
CA PRO A 80 -21.88 2.18 -10.82
C PRO A 80 -21.88 1.34 -12.09
N SER A 81 -22.77 0.35 -12.16
CA SER A 81 -22.92 -0.54 -13.33
C SER A 81 -23.62 0.14 -14.51
N VAL A 82 -23.15 1.30 -14.94
CA VAL A 82 -23.71 2.03 -16.10
C VAL A 82 -22.66 2.15 -17.19
N SER A 83 -23.04 1.80 -18.43
CA SER A 83 -22.13 1.80 -19.59
C SER A 83 -21.46 3.15 -19.84
N ILE A 84 -22.20 4.24 -19.64
CA ILE A 84 -21.73 5.63 -19.78
C ILE A 84 -20.53 5.90 -18.85
N MET A 85 -20.52 5.35 -17.63
CA MET A 85 -19.39 5.53 -16.72
C MET A 85 -18.12 4.87 -17.25
N LYS A 86 -18.22 3.65 -17.76
CA LYS A 86 -17.07 2.94 -18.35
C LYS A 86 -16.50 3.69 -19.55
N GLU A 87 -17.39 4.20 -20.41
CA GLU A 87 -16.98 5.01 -21.58
C GLU A 87 -16.31 6.31 -21.13
N ALA A 88 -16.86 7.01 -20.14
CA ALA A 88 -16.27 8.22 -19.59
C ALA A 88 -14.88 7.98 -18.98
N ILE A 89 -14.68 6.86 -18.26
CA ILE A 89 -13.38 6.47 -17.70
C ILE A 89 -12.36 6.27 -18.83
N ASN A 90 -12.72 5.55 -19.89
CA ASN A 90 -11.84 5.31 -21.03
C ASN A 90 -11.46 6.63 -21.74
N HIS A 91 -12.44 7.49 -22.04
CA HIS A 91 -12.19 8.77 -22.70
C HIS A 91 -11.28 9.71 -21.90
N VAL A 92 -11.43 9.72 -20.57
CA VAL A 92 -10.52 10.48 -19.70
C VAL A 92 -9.12 9.83 -19.71
N GLY A 93 -9.05 8.50 -19.62
CA GLY A 93 -7.79 7.76 -19.75
C GLY A 93 -7.04 8.12 -21.02
N ASP A 94 -7.69 8.02 -22.17
CA ASP A 94 -7.10 8.35 -23.48
C ASP A 94 -6.65 9.81 -23.56
N ARG A 95 -7.49 10.74 -23.08
CA ARG A 95 -7.18 12.19 -23.12
C ARG A 95 -5.95 12.56 -22.29
N PHE A 96 -5.75 11.94 -21.16
CA PHE A 96 -4.65 12.27 -20.23
C PHE A 96 -3.49 11.26 -20.28
N GLY A 97 -3.55 10.28 -21.20
CA GLY A 97 -2.52 9.24 -21.30
C GLY A 97 -2.41 8.37 -20.05
N LEU A 98 -3.54 8.13 -19.37
CA LEU A 98 -3.59 7.27 -18.19
C LEU A 98 -3.62 5.80 -18.61
N PRO A 99 -3.12 4.87 -17.79
CA PRO A 99 -3.19 3.45 -18.10
C PRO A 99 -4.63 2.97 -18.19
N ASN A 100 -4.89 1.93 -18.99
CA ASN A 100 -6.18 1.26 -19.01
C ASN A 100 -6.55 0.80 -17.60
N GLY A 101 -7.79 1.06 -17.18
CA GLY A 101 -8.24 0.73 -15.84
C GLY A 101 -7.66 1.65 -14.73
N TRP A 102 -7.21 2.86 -15.07
CA TRP A 102 -6.72 3.84 -14.10
C TRP A 102 -7.68 4.09 -12.94
N LEU A 103 -8.97 3.98 -13.19
CA LEU A 103 -10.05 3.91 -12.22
C LEU A 103 -10.79 2.59 -12.48
N ASN A 104 -10.76 1.68 -11.54
CA ASN A 104 -11.24 0.32 -11.70
C ASN A 104 -11.98 -0.20 -10.46
N ALA A 105 -12.61 -1.36 -10.63
CA ALA A 105 -13.28 -2.09 -9.56
C ALA A 105 -12.65 -3.48 -9.32
N ASP A 106 -11.38 -3.68 -9.65
CA ASP A 106 -10.70 -4.99 -9.62
C ASP A 106 -10.66 -5.57 -8.22
N PHE A 107 -10.62 -4.70 -7.19
CA PHE A 107 -10.68 -5.15 -5.80
C PHE A 107 -11.94 -5.96 -5.46
N THR A 108 -13.04 -5.84 -6.25
CA THR A 108 -14.27 -6.61 -6.04
C THR A 108 -14.07 -8.12 -6.23
N HIS A 109 -12.95 -8.53 -6.81
CA HIS A 109 -12.54 -9.91 -6.98
C HIS A 109 -11.54 -10.40 -5.93
N THR A 110 -11.26 -9.59 -4.91
CA THR A 110 -10.31 -9.92 -3.83
C THR A 110 -11.04 -10.31 -2.54
N ASP A 111 -10.35 -11.02 -1.65
CA ASP A 111 -10.88 -11.41 -0.33
C ASP A 111 -11.18 -10.23 0.59
N SER A 112 -10.61 -9.06 0.30
CA SER A 112 -10.89 -7.82 1.04
C SER A 112 -12.18 -7.12 0.61
N TYR A 113 -12.85 -7.61 -0.44
CA TYR A 113 -14.14 -7.08 -0.86
C TYR A 113 -15.27 -7.49 0.07
N SER A 114 -16.18 -6.56 0.33
CA SER A 114 -17.48 -6.80 0.93
C SER A 114 -18.53 -5.94 0.22
N HIS A 115 -19.67 -6.54 -0.13
CA HIS A 115 -20.79 -5.82 -0.74
C HIS A 115 -21.35 -4.71 0.17
N ARG A 116 -21.06 -4.76 1.47
CA ARG A 116 -21.52 -3.79 2.46
C ARG A 116 -20.63 -2.54 2.57
N ILE A 117 -19.52 -2.46 1.82
CA ILE A 117 -18.58 -1.31 1.88
C ILE A 117 -19.29 0.03 1.70
N GLY A 118 -20.32 0.08 0.85
CA GLY A 118 -21.11 1.30 0.62
C GLY A 118 -21.78 1.85 1.86
N GLU A 119 -22.24 0.98 2.77
CA GLU A 119 -22.89 1.37 4.02
C GLU A 119 -21.95 2.14 4.95
N PHE A 120 -20.65 1.87 4.86
CA PHE A 120 -19.59 2.36 5.75
C PHE A 120 -18.67 3.39 5.10
N SER A 121 -19.19 4.10 4.13
CA SER A 121 -18.52 5.21 3.47
C SER A 121 -19.18 6.54 3.85
N LYS A 122 -18.41 7.62 3.85
CA LYS A 122 -18.90 8.98 4.08
C LYS A 122 -18.83 9.82 2.80
N PRO A 123 -19.75 10.77 2.60
CA PRO A 123 -19.64 11.74 1.52
C PRO A 123 -18.30 12.46 1.58
N TYR A 124 -17.64 12.57 0.44
CA TYR A 124 -16.40 13.32 0.30
C TYR A 124 -16.61 14.60 -0.52
N ARG A 125 -16.96 14.44 -1.79
CA ARG A 125 -17.11 15.57 -2.71
C ARG A 125 -18.05 15.24 -3.85
N THR A 126 -18.83 16.24 -4.32
CA THR A 126 -19.63 16.13 -5.55
C THR A 126 -18.97 16.95 -6.65
N PHE A 127 -18.68 16.29 -7.78
CA PHE A 127 -18.12 16.94 -8.95
C PHE A 127 -19.22 17.24 -9.99
N ASN A 128 -19.27 18.50 -10.42
CA ASN A 128 -20.17 18.98 -11.45
C ASN A 128 -21.65 18.54 -11.27
N GLN A 129 -22.10 18.35 -10.03
CA GLN A 129 -23.48 17.97 -9.66
C GLN A 129 -23.97 16.62 -10.20
N VAL A 130 -23.07 15.77 -10.71
CA VAL A 130 -23.44 14.46 -11.27
C VAL A 130 -22.60 13.30 -10.73
N LEU A 131 -21.38 13.55 -10.24
CA LEU A 131 -20.51 12.53 -9.70
C LEU A 131 -20.33 12.75 -8.20
N ASN A 132 -21.04 11.95 -7.42
CA ASN A 132 -20.91 11.93 -5.97
C ASN A 132 -19.79 10.96 -5.59
N VAL A 133 -18.75 11.48 -4.95
CA VAL A 133 -17.62 10.70 -4.46
C VAL A 133 -17.77 10.49 -2.96
N ARG A 134 -17.67 9.25 -2.54
CA ARG A 134 -17.63 8.85 -1.13
C ARG A 134 -16.29 8.18 -0.84
N ILE A 135 -15.92 8.11 0.42
CA ILE A 135 -14.69 7.49 0.91
C ILE A 135 -15.02 6.58 2.09
N VAL A 136 -14.46 5.37 2.09
CA VAL A 136 -14.56 4.44 3.21
C VAL A 136 -13.84 5.03 4.43
N THR A 137 -14.41 4.88 5.62
CA THR A 137 -13.83 5.43 6.86
C THR A 137 -12.63 4.63 7.36
N GLY A 138 -11.83 5.23 8.26
CA GLY A 138 -10.52 4.71 8.64
C GLY A 138 -10.55 3.30 9.22
N GLU A 139 -11.48 3.02 10.14
CA GLU A 139 -11.65 1.70 10.78
C GLU A 139 -12.00 0.60 9.76
N TYR A 140 -12.78 0.93 8.73
CA TYR A 140 -13.12 0.00 7.65
C TYR A 140 -11.98 -0.16 6.66
N LEU A 141 -11.21 0.91 6.37
CA LEU A 141 -9.98 0.79 5.58
C LEU A 141 -8.96 -0.11 6.28
N ILE A 142 -8.81 0.03 7.61
CA ILE A 142 -7.96 -0.86 8.42
C ILE A 142 -8.43 -2.31 8.30
N ALA A 143 -9.72 -2.58 8.48
CA ALA A 143 -10.27 -3.93 8.36
C ALA A 143 -9.98 -4.54 6.97
N MET A 144 -10.18 -3.78 5.89
CA MET A 144 -9.88 -4.22 4.52
C MET A 144 -8.38 -4.50 4.32
N LYS A 145 -7.51 -3.66 4.86
CA LYS A 145 -6.05 -3.81 4.76
C LYS A 145 -5.55 -5.03 5.55
N LEU A 146 -6.07 -5.26 6.75
CA LEU A 146 -5.76 -6.46 7.54
C LEU A 146 -6.26 -7.74 6.87
N ARG A 147 -7.44 -7.70 6.23
CA ARG A 147 -7.97 -8.84 5.47
C ARG A 147 -7.10 -9.19 4.28
N SER A 148 -6.56 -8.19 3.60
CA SER A 148 -5.62 -8.35 2.49
C SER A 148 -4.24 -8.80 2.98
N GLY A 149 -3.69 -8.16 4.01
CA GLY A 149 -2.48 -8.53 4.76
C GLY A 149 -1.20 -8.72 3.95
N ARG A 150 -1.10 -8.10 2.77
CA ARG A 150 0.03 -8.32 1.83
C ARG A 150 1.29 -7.63 2.30
N LYS A 151 2.35 -8.40 2.56
CA LYS A 151 3.65 -7.92 3.08
C LYS A 151 4.48 -7.11 2.07
N TYR A 152 4.09 -7.12 0.79
CA TYR A 152 4.79 -6.47 -0.32
C TYR A 152 4.04 -5.26 -0.91
N LYS A 153 2.86 -4.95 -0.38
CA LYS A 153 2.10 -3.73 -0.66
C LYS A 153 2.10 -2.85 0.57
N ASN A 154 1.48 -1.69 0.49
CA ASN A 154 1.44 -0.76 1.62
C ASN A 154 0.33 -1.10 2.63
N ASP A 155 -0.06 -2.38 2.77
CA ASP A 155 -1.22 -2.74 3.59
C ASP A 155 -0.97 -2.51 5.08
N LEU A 156 0.18 -2.93 5.59
CA LEU A 156 0.52 -2.78 7.01
C LEU A 156 0.92 -1.33 7.34
N SER A 157 1.70 -0.67 6.49
CA SER A 157 2.06 0.75 6.69
C SER A 157 0.82 1.66 6.58
N ASP A 158 -0.14 1.35 5.71
CA ASP A 158 -1.40 2.08 5.64
C ASP A 158 -2.20 1.94 6.95
N VAL A 159 -2.26 0.76 7.56
CA VAL A 159 -2.89 0.55 8.89
C VAL A 159 -2.23 1.43 9.95
N VAL A 160 -0.90 1.38 10.03
CA VAL A 160 -0.13 2.17 11.01
C VAL A 160 -0.30 3.67 10.79
N GLY A 161 -0.27 4.11 9.52
CA GLY A 161 -0.45 5.52 9.16
C GLY A 161 -1.84 6.05 9.54
N ILE A 162 -2.91 5.27 9.30
CA ILE A 162 -4.27 5.63 9.69
C ILE A 162 -4.38 5.76 11.21
N LEU A 163 -3.89 4.77 11.96
CA LEU A 163 -3.90 4.79 13.43
C LEU A 163 -3.15 6.01 13.97
N ALA A 164 -1.95 6.27 13.46
CA ALA A 164 -1.12 7.40 13.88
C ALA A 164 -1.80 8.75 13.61
N GLU A 165 -2.45 8.91 12.45
CA GLU A 165 -3.11 10.17 12.08
C GLU A 165 -4.34 10.42 12.94
N HIS A 166 -5.12 9.38 13.23
CA HIS A 166 -6.25 9.46 14.15
C HIS A 166 -5.82 9.80 15.59
N ALA A 167 -4.76 9.19 16.09
CA ALA A 167 -4.22 9.50 17.41
C ALA A 167 -3.70 10.95 17.49
N ARG A 168 -2.97 11.43 16.46
CA ARG A 168 -2.47 12.81 16.39
C ARG A 168 -3.60 13.84 16.32
N SER A 169 -4.73 13.49 15.72
CA SER A 169 -5.91 14.34 15.66
C SER A 169 -6.77 14.33 16.92
N GLY A 170 -6.38 13.56 17.95
CA GLY A 170 -7.11 13.43 19.21
C GLY A 170 -8.36 12.55 19.14
N ASN A 171 -8.50 11.76 18.07
CA ASN A 171 -9.60 10.82 17.87
C ASN A 171 -9.04 9.43 17.52
N PRO A 172 -8.34 8.73 18.45
CA PRO A 172 -7.72 7.45 18.18
C PRO A 172 -8.77 6.39 17.80
N ILE A 173 -8.41 5.54 16.85
CA ILE A 173 -9.19 4.34 16.51
C ILE A 173 -8.76 3.23 17.46
N GLU A 174 -9.71 2.73 18.24
CA GLU A 174 -9.49 1.66 19.20
C GLU A 174 -9.84 0.28 18.62
N TYR A 175 -9.39 -0.79 19.28
CA TYR A 175 -9.62 -2.16 18.84
C TYR A 175 -11.10 -2.48 18.61
N PHE A 176 -12.00 -2.02 19.48
CA PHE A 176 -13.43 -2.32 19.34
C PHE A 176 -14.07 -1.73 18.08
N GLN A 177 -13.56 -0.59 17.58
CA GLN A 177 -14.02 0.02 16.33
C GLN A 177 -13.58 -0.82 15.13
N ILE A 178 -12.34 -1.33 15.16
CA ILE A 178 -11.82 -2.23 14.13
C ILE A 178 -12.55 -3.58 14.17
N ASP A 179 -12.78 -4.17 15.37
CA ASP A 179 -13.56 -5.39 15.52
C ASP A 179 -14.99 -5.23 14.96
N THR A 180 -15.61 -4.09 15.25
CA THR A 180 -16.94 -3.75 14.71
C THR A 180 -16.89 -3.65 13.18
N ALA A 181 -15.87 -3.01 12.60
CA ALA A 181 -15.69 -2.90 11.16
C ALA A 181 -15.49 -4.29 10.50
N VAL A 182 -14.67 -5.15 11.11
CA VAL A 182 -14.47 -6.53 10.66
C VAL A 182 -15.77 -7.31 10.67
N ARG A 183 -16.53 -7.26 11.77
CA ARG A 183 -17.83 -7.94 11.86
C ARG A 183 -18.85 -7.41 10.86
N ASN A 184 -18.89 -6.13 10.67
CA ASN A 184 -19.79 -5.50 9.70
C ASN A 184 -19.46 -5.90 8.26
N LEU A 185 -18.19 -5.97 7.88
CA LEU A 185 -17.79 -6.31 6.51
C LEU A 185 -17.78 -7.82 6.26
N TYR A 186 -17.31 -8.62 7.23
CA TYR A 186 -16.95 -10.02 7.02
C TYR A 186 -17.65 -11.00 7.97
N GLY A 187 -18.42 -10.51 8.94
CA GLY A 187 -19.12 -11.32 9.93
C GLY A 187 -18.25 -11.74 11.12
N SER A 188 -16.99 -12.10 10.89
CA SER A 188 -16.04 -12.54 11.91
C SER A 188 -14.60 -12.27 11.48
N TRP A 189 -13.64 -12.63 12.34
CA TRP A 189 -12.21 -12.65 12.03
C TRP A 189 -11.76 -13.89 11.22
N ASP A 190 -12.69 -14.74 10.82
CA ASP A 190 -12.37 -15.91 10.02
C ASP A 190 -11.78 -15.50 8.66
N GLY A 191 -10.67 -16.15 8.26
CA GLY A 191 -9.95 -15.83 7.04
C GLY A 191 -9.00 -14.63 7.13
N PHE A 192 -8.84 -14.03 8.32
CA PHE A 192 -7.67 -13.15 8.57
C PHE A 192 -6.48 -14.01 8.97
N SER A 193 -5.27 -13.62 8.53
CA SER A 193 -4.06 -14.32 8.93
C SER A 193 -3.77 -14.07 10.42
N SER A 194 -3.20 -15.08 11.11
CA SER A 194 -2.74 -14.93 12.49
C SER A 194 -1.72 -13.78 12.63
N ASP A 195 -0.87 -13.59 11.63
CA ASP A 195 0.11 -12.51 11.57
C ASP A 195 -0.56 -11.13 11.56
N ALA A 196 -1.63 -10.94 10.79
CA ALA A 196 -2.36 -9.67 10.73
C ALA A 196 -3.06 -9.35 12.05
N ILE A 197 -3.63 -10.37 12.71
CA ILE A 197 -4.27 -10.21 14.02
C ILE A 197 -3.24 -9.86 15.10
N SER A 198 -2.15 -10.62 15.17
CA SER A 198 -1.05 -10.36 16.12
C SER A 198 -0.44 -8.98 15.89
N PHE A 199 -0.19 -8.62 14.63
CA PHE A 199 0.29 -7.30 14.26
C PHE A 199 -0.61 -6.18 14.80
N LEU A 200 -1.92 -6.26 14.59
CA LEU A 200 -2.86 -5.26 15.10
C LEU A 200 -2.81 -5.16 16.64
N GLN A 201 -2.81 -6.29 17.34
CA GLN A 201 -2.75 -6.33 18.79
C GLN A 201 -1.45 -5.70 19.32
N ASP A 202 -0.32 -6.02 18.70
CA ASP A 202 0.99 -5.50 19.10
C ASP A 202 1.12 -3.99 18.90
N ILE A 203 0.60 -3.44 17.79
CA ILE A 203 0.71 -2.00 17.51
C ILE A 203 -0.23 -1.18 18.38
N LEU A 204 -1.42 -1.70 18.72
CA LEU A 204 -2.37 -1.00 19.58
C LEU A 204 -1.97 -1.01 21.05
N LYS A 205 -1.29 -2.05 21.51
CA LYS A 205 -0.96 -2.26 22.93
C LYS A 205 -0.15 -1.12 23.54
N ASP A 206 0.86 -0.62 22.82
CA ASP A 206 1.80 0.39 23.32
C ASP A 206 1.84 1.63 22.44
N GLU A 207 0.78 1.88 21.66
CA GLU A 207 0.70 2.97 20.67
C GLU A 207 1.93 3.01 19.73
N LYS A 208 2.49 1.84 19.42
CA LYS A 208 3.70 1.71 18.59
C LYS A 208 3.54 2.31 17.19
N TYR A 209 2.30 2.44 16.72
CA TYR A 209 2.00 3.08 15.44
C TYR A 209 2.53 4.51 15.32
N LEU A 210 2.78 5.20 16.45
CA LEU A 210 3.35 6.55 16.43
C LEU A 210 4.84 6.58 16.00
N THR A 211 5.54 5.47 16.12
CA THR A 211 7.01 5.39 15.97
C THR A 211 7.49 4.40 14.91
N ILE A 212 6.69 3.43 14.49
CA ILE A 212 7.13 2.31 13.65
C ILE A 212 6.74 2.40 12.17
N TYR A 213 6.00 3.44 11.77
CA TYR A 213 5.52 3.62 10.39
C TYR A 213 6.63 3.47 9.35
N ASP A 214 7.73 4.19 9.53
CA ASP A 214 8.84 4.16 8.58
C ASP A 214 9.51 2.80 8.50
N THR A 215 9.64 2.11 9.63
CA THR A 215 10.23 0.76 9.69
C THR A 215 9.38 -0.26 8.92
N ILE A 216 8.06 -0.23 9.11
CA ILE A 216 7.14 -1.13 8.41
C ILE A 216 7.14 -0.83 6.92
N ARG A 217 7.05 0.44 6.54
CA ARG A 217 7.10 0.87 5.15
C ARG A 217 8.40 0.44 4.45
N GLN A 218 9.53 0.56 5.12
CA GLN A 218 10.81 0.07 4.59
C GLN A 218 10.81 -1.45 4.38
N GLY A 219 10.24 -2.21 5.31
CA GLY A 219 10.07 -3.66 5.18
C GLY A 219 9.22 -4.04 3.95
N GLU A 220 8.09 -3.38 3.74
CA GLU A 220 7.23 -3.58 2.57
C GLU A 220 7.95 -3.23 1.26
N MET A 221 8.72 -2.15 1.24
CA MET A 221 9.53 -1.77 0.07
C MET A 221 10.62 -2.81 -0.24
N GLN A 222 11.26 -3.37 0.79
CA GLN A 222 12.25 -4.44 0.60
C GLN A 222 11.60 -5.72 0.08
N ALA A 223 10.46 -6.13 0.64
CA ALA A 223 9.71 -7.28 0.16
C ALA A 223 9.29 -7.12 -1.30
N LYS A 224 8.79 -5.95 -1.66
CA LYS A 224 8.47 -5.61 -3.05
C LYS A 224 9.70 -5.72 -3.98
N GLY A 225 10.86 -5.22 -3.55
CA GLY A 225 12.11 -5.33 -4.29
C GLY A 225 12.50 -6.79 -4.55
N ILE A 226 12.41 -7.66 -3.53
CA ILE A 226 12.70 -9.09 -3.66
C ILE A 226 11.80 -9.75 -4.70
N LEU A 227 10.51 -9.45 -4.70
CA LEU A 227 9.56 -10.02 -5.65
C LEU A 227 9.82 -9.58 -7.08
N LEU A 228 10.24 -8.34 -7.27
CA LEU A 228 10.60 -7.82 -8.58
C LEU A 228 11.86 -8.48 -9.14
N ASP A 229 12.90 -8.62 -8.31
CA ASP A 229 14.11 -9.35 -8.68
C ASP A 229 13.79 -10.82 -9.03
N PHE A 230 12.88 -11.44 -8.27
CA PHE A 230 12.41 -12.78 -8.55
C PHE A 230 11.65 -12.87 -9.88
N GLN A 231 10.71 -11.96 -10.13
CA GLN A 231 9.93 -11.92 -11.37
C GLN A 231 10.82 -11.70 -12.59
N GLN A 232 11.87 -10.88 -12.46
CA GLN A 232 12.84 -10.65 -13.52
C GLN A 232 13.68 -11.91 -13.81
N ALA A 233 14.11 -12.62 -12.76
CA ALA A 233 14.90 -13.84 -12.89
C ALA A 233 14.07 -15.04 -13.39
N TYR A 234 12.78 -15.08 -13.03
CA TYR A 234 11.87 -16.20 -13.31
C TYR A 234 10.50 -15.68 -13.80
N PRO A 235 10.42 -15.17 -15.04
CA PRO A 235 9.19 -14.62 -15.60
C PRO A 235 8.04 -15.65 -15.58
N GLY A 236 6.87 -15.24 -15.09
CA GLY A 236 5.65 -16.05 -15.12
C GLY A 236 5.55 -17.15 -14.03
N ILE A 237 6.56 -17.27 -13.16
CA ILE A 237 6.53 -18.25 -12.04
C ILE A 237 5.80 -17.67 -10.82
N MET A 238 5.89 -16.36 -10.59
CA MET A 238 5.27 -15.72 -9.44
C MET A 238 3.75 -15.70 -9.57
N LYS A 239 3.06 -16.20 -8.54
CA LYS A 239 1.62 -16.23 -8.38
C LYS A 239 1.26 -15.79 -6.96
N GLU A 240 0.02 -15.40 -6.73
CA GLU A 240 -0.44 -14.92 -5.43
C GLU A 240 -0.25 -15.97 -4.31
N ASP A 241 -0.44 -17.23 -4.63
CA ASP A 241 -0.31 -18.37 -3.70
C ASP A 241 1.13 -18.72 -3.31
N ASN A 242 2.15 -18.27 -4.06
CA ASN A 242 3.56 -18.60 -3.78
C ASN A 242 4.42 -17.39 -3.33
N VAL A 243 3.84 -16.20 -3.25
CA VAL A 243 4.57 -14.97 -2.89
C VAL A 243 5.21 -15.06 -1.50
N ASP A 244 4.48 -15.52 -0.50
CA ASP A 244 4.99 -15.64 0.87
C ASP A 244 6.16 -16.63 0.94
N GLY A 245 6.06 -17.77 0.26
CA GLY A 245 7.16 -18.74 0.15
C GLY A 245 8.42 -18.17 -0.50
N ILE A 246 8.27 -17.32 -1.53
CA ILE A 246 9.38 -16.62 -2.18
C ILE A 246 10.05 -15.66 -1.21
N LEU A 247 9.28 -14.85 -0.49
CA LEU A 247 9.79 -13.90 0.49
C LEU A 247 10.53 -14.60 1.63
N GLU A 248 9.98 -15.68 2.18
CA GLU A 248 10.59 -16.45 3.26
C GLU A 248 11.90 -17.12 2.81
N SER A 249 11.94 -17.71 1.61
CA SER A 249 13.15 -18.37 1.10
C SER A 249 14.30 -17.38 0.93
N LYS A 250 14.02 -16.18 0.44
CA LYS A 250 15.03 -15.11 0.28
C LYS A 250 15.46 -14.52 1.61
N ALA A 251 14.55 -14.39 2.58
CA ALA A 251 14.89 -13.94 3.92
C ALA A 251 15.83 -14.93 4.63
N ARG A 252 15.58 -16.24 4.56
CA ARG A 252 16.45 -17.28 5.11
C ARG A 252 17.83 -17.27 4.46
N THR A 253 17.92 -17.13 3.13
CA THR A 253 19.19 -17.05 2.42
C THR A 253 20.00 -15.83 2.87
N LYS A 254 19.36 -14.67 3.01
CA LYS A 254 20.02 -13.44 3.47
C LYS A 254 20.53 -13.56 4.91
N ALA A 255 19.75 -14.15 5.81
CA ALA A 255 20.15 -14.40 7.20
C ALA A 255 21.34 -15.34 7.29
N SER A 256 21.32 -16.45 6.53
CA SER A 256 22.44 -17.42 6.46
C SER A 256 23.72 -16.78 5.94
N ILE A 257 23.65 -15.95 4.89
CA ILE A 257 24.83 -15.22 4.37
C ILE A 257 25.36 -14.23 5.41
N LEU A 258 24.47 -13.52 6.11
CA LEU A 258 24.86 -12.56 7.14
C LEU A 258 25.56 -13.25 8.33
N GLU A 259 25.07 -14.42 8.75
CA GLU A 259 25.71 -15.26 9.77
C GLU A 259 27.11 -15.70 9.34
N GLN A 260 27.26 -16.18 8.11
CA GLN A 260 28.57 -16.57 7.55
C GLN A 260 29.54 -15.39 7.49
N LEU A 261 29.07 -14.20 7.04
CA LEU A 261 29.89 -12.99 7.00
C LEU A 261 30.30 -12.52 8.40
N ASN A 262 29.42 -12.61 9.39
CA ASN A 262 29.73 -12.25 10.77
C ASN A 262 30.70 -13.25 11.40
N ALA A 263 30.58 -14.54 11.10
CA ALA A 263 31.55 -15.56 11.53
C ALA A 263 32.95 -15.30 10.92
N LEU A 264 33.02 -15.00 9.63
CA LEU A 264 34.28 -14.62 8.96
C LEU A 264 34.91 -13.34 9.52
N LYS A 265 34.11 -12.34 9.86
CA LYS A 265 34.60 -11.13 10.52
C LYS A 265 35.19 -11.44 11.88
N LYS A 266 34.53 -12.24 12.71
CA LYS A 266 35.04 -12.65 14.03
C LYS A 266 36.36 -13.41 13.93
N LEU A 267 36.50 -14.33 12.96
CA LEU A 267 37.76 -15.06 12.73
C LEU A 267 38.90 -14.10 12.32
N ARG A 268 38.63 -13.11 11.50
CA ARG A 268 39.61 -12.12 11.07
C ARG A 268 40.05 -11.19 12.19
N ASP A 269 39.14 -10.85 13.10
CA ASP A 269 39.44 -9.99 14.24
C ASP A 269 40.25 -10.75 15.33
N THR A 270 40.02 -12.06 15.49
CA THR A 270 40.86 -12.92 16.37
C THR A 270 42.28 -13.13 15.81
N GLN A 271 42.44 -13.31 14.50
CA GLN A 271 43.77 -13.43 13.89
C GLN A 271 44.60 -12.14 13.99
N LYS A 272 43.95 -10.97 13.98
CA LYS A 272 44.62 -9.67 14.17
C LYS A 272 45.08 -9.43 15.62
N SER A 273 44.45 -10.06 16.60
CA SER A 273 44.88 -9.95 18.02
C SER A 273 46.08 -10.83 18.33
N ASP A 274 46.29 -11.92 17.59
CA ASP A 274 47.42 -12.84 17.80
C ASP A 274 48.72 -12.39 17.11
N ASP A 275 48.64 -11.47 16.14
CA ASP A 275 49.78 -10.91 15.40
C ASP A 275 50.38 -9.64 16.02
N CYS A 276 50.11 -9.33 17.30
CA CYS A 276 50.73 -8.20 17.99
C CYS A 276 52.06 -8.65 18.58
N PRO A 277 53.25 -8.24 18.05
CA PRO A 277 54.53 -8.70 18.61
C PRO A 277 54.75 -8.04 19.97
N HIS A 278 54.95 -8.86 20.99
CA HIS A 278 55.50 -8.44 22.27
C HIS A 278 56.84 -7.70 22.04
N LYS A 279 56.83 -6.39 22.17
CA LYS A 279 58.07 -5.63 22.34
C LYS A 279 58.61 -5.93 23.73
N ASN A 280 59.60 -6.81 23.81
CA ASN A 280 60.46 -6.93 24.98
C ASN A 280 61.16 -5.58 25.19
N SER A 281 60.87 -4.95 26.29
CA SER A 281 61.69 -3.90 26.85
C SER A 281 62.81 -4.55 27.70
N GLU A 282 63.99 -4.72 27.15
CA GLU A 282 65.17 -4.87 27.90
C GLU A 282 65.67 -3.50 28.38
N THR A 283 65.71 -3.36 29.64
CA THR A 283 66.36 -2.23 30.38
C THR A 283 67.86 -2.50 30.56
N GLU A 284 68.68 -1.51 30.24
CA GLU A 284 69.88 -1.16 31.00
C GLU A 284 69.76 0.26 31.56
#